data_2ddd782ac98e8abc2fe9383a80614c0f
#
_entry.id   2ddd782ac98e8abc2fe9383a80614c0f
#
_cell.length_a   1.000
_cell.length_b   1.000
_cell.length_c   1.000
_cell.angle_alpha   90.00
_cell.angle_beta   90.00
_cell.angle_gamma   90.00
#
_symmetry.space_group_name_H-M   'P 1'
#
loop_
_entity.id
_entity.type
_entity.pdbx_description
1 polymer ?
#
loop_
_entity_poly.entity_id
_entity_poly.type
_entity_poly.pdbx_seq_one_letter_code
_entity_poly.pdbx_strand_id
1 'polypeptide(L)'
;MRRAKTRKKIGDYTVASCIGKGRYGVCFLAFDPDGNKVILKRFRPHMWRKNRHANHYEAVILSGLKHPAIPELLGVINNRKGYYFVLEYKEGLTLEQWLFEKKKVFTPAEIYRTGSQIFEVLEYLHGRNVVHGDISPANVTDDGEKISLLDFGLARYADGKTVRFSLDYARAANVILYLLYSGYEGKGDRPWYEELPLTDGQKGYLKKLLDPEEQFKDTGEVRRLYEKYFGRS
;
A
#
# COMPACT_ATOMS: atom_id res chain seq x y z
N MET A 1 -29.04 16.55 -30.01
CA MET A 1 -27.71 15.82 -30.07
C MET A 1 -26.84 16.30 -28.92
N ARG A 2 -26.59 15.45 -27.89
CA ARG A 2 -25.62 15.77 -26.83
C ARG A 2 -24.22 15.65 -27.42
N ARG A 3 -23.46 16.76 -27.47
CA ARG A 3 -22.01 16.72 -27.82
C ARG A 3 -21.32 15.71 -26.92
N ALA A 4 -20.72 14.66 -27.50
CA ALA A 4 -19.87 13.74 -26.78
C ALA A 4 -18.75 14.57 -26.12
N LYS A 5 -18.68 14.57 -24.77
CA LYS A 5 -17.59 15.20 -24.04
C LYS A 5 -16.29 14.53 -24.50
N THR A 6 -15.45 15.28 -25.21
CA THR A 6 -14.14 14.79 -25.65
C THR A 6 -13.37 14.32 -24.41
N ARG A 7 -13.12 13.02 -24.29
CA ARG A 7 -12.38 12.46 -23.16
C ARG A 7 -10.98 13.06 -23.15
N LYS A 8 -10.52 13.50 -22.00
CA LYS A 8 -9.19 14.11 -21.83
C LYS A 8 -8.12 13.07 -22.14
N LYS A 9 -7.18 13.39 -23.06
CA LYS A 9 -6.01 12.55 -23.35
C LYS A 9 -4.73 13.09 -22.70
N ILE A 10 -3.90 12.16 -22.19
CA ILE A 10 -2.56 12.42 -21.67
C ILE A 10 -1.61 11.45 -22.39
N GLY A 11 -0.81 11.95 -23.34
CA GLY A 11 -0.14 11.10 -24.32
C GLY A 11 -1.18 10.30 -25.11
N ASP A 12 -0.96 9.01 -25.24
CA ASP A 12 -1.85 8.08 -25.94
C ASP A 12 -2.98 7.54 -25.04
N TYR A 13 -2.95 7.88 -23.74
CA TYR A 13 -3.90 7.38 -22.75
C TYR A 13 -5.16 8.25 -22.67
N THR A 14 -6.31 7.59 -22.58
CA THR A 14 -7.63 8.22 -22.42
C THR A 14 -8.01 8.23 -20.93
N VAL A 15 -8.09 9.42 -20.32
CA VAL A 15 -8.43 9.59 -18.90
C VAL A 15 -9.91 9.29 -18.67
N ALA A 16 -10.21 8.37 -17.76
CA ALA A 16 -11.56 8.04 -17.31
C ALA A 16 -12.00 8.93 -16.15
N SER A 17 -11.24 8.92 -15.05
CA SER A 17 -11.57 9.64 -13.80
C SER A 17 -10.33 10.02 -13.01
N CYS A 18 -10.49 11.00 -12.11
CA CYS A 18 -9.52 11.24 -11.04
C CYS A 18 -9.87 10.33 -9.87
N ILE A 19 -8.94 9.48 -9.43
CA ILE A 19 -9.15 8.49 -8.37
C ILE A 19 -8.48 8.86 -7.06
N GLY A 20 -7.55 9.82 -7.07
CA GLY A 20 -6.87 10.26 -5.86
C GLY A 20 -6.16 11.61 -6.05
N LYS A 21 -6.17 12.43 -4.99
CA LYS A 21 -5.41 13.68 -4.90
C LYS A 21 -4.66 13.69 -3.59
N GLY A 22 -3.35 13.61 -3.65
CA GLY A 22 -2.48 13.58 -2.48
C GLY A 22 -1.45 14.72 -2.46
N ARG A 23 -0.61 14.68 -1.43
CA ARG A 23 0.49 15.63 -1.22
C ARG A 23 1.45 15.67 -2.42
N TYR A 24 1.76 14.52 -2.99
CA TYR A 24 2.78 14.38 -4.04
C TYR A 24 2.24 14.54 -5.44
N GLY A 25 0.94 14.32 -5.65
CA GLY A 25 0.38 14.35 -7.00
C GLY A 25 -1.10 14.06 -7.09
N VAL A 26 -1.50 13.70 -8.30
CA VAL A 26 -2.87 13.32 -8.65
C VAL A 26 -2.83 12.03 -9.44
N CYS A 27 -3.63 11.05 -9.03
CA CYS A 27 -3.79 9.78 -9.74
C CYS A 27 -5.07 9.76 -10.57
N PHE A 28 -4.94 9.29 -11.80
CA PHE A 28 -6.06 9.13 -12.73
C PHE A 28 -6.15 7.67 -13.15
N LEU A 29 -7.37 7.15 -13.17
CA LEU A 29 -7.68 5.96 -13.94
C LEU A 29 -7.72 6.36 -15.42
N ALA A 30 -7.03 5.62 -16.26
CA ALA A 30 -7.01 5.83 -17.70
C ALA A 30 -7.02 4.49 -18.43
N PHE A 31 -7.20 4.57 -19.75
CA PHE A 31 -7.10 3.42 -20.66
C PHE A 31 -5.96 3.66 -21.64
N ASP A 32 -5.18 2.63 -21.89
CA ASP A 32 -4.17 2.60 -22.95
C ASP A 32 -4.83 2.52 -24.34
N PRO A 33 -4.07 2.54 -25.45
CA PRO A 33 -4.61 2.39 -26.81
C PRO A 33 -5.34 1.05 -27.03
N ASP A 34 -4.96 -0.02 -26.34
CA ASP A 34 -5.55 -1.36 -26.45
C ASP A 34 -6.79 -1.51 -25.54
N GLY A 35 -7.11 -0.52 -24.73
CA GLY A 35 -8.26 -0.52 -23.84
C GLY A 35 -8.00 -1.09 -22.44
N ASN A 36 -6.75 -1.39 -22.09
CA ASN A 36 -6.40 -1.86 -20.76
C ASN A 36 -6.40 -0.71 -19.74
N LYS A 37 -6.83 -1.00 -18.52
CA LYS A 37 -6.78 -0.04 -17.42
C LYS A 37 -5.36 0.23 -16.98
N VAL A 38 -5.02 1.49 -16.78
CA VAL A 38 -3.73 1.94 -16.22
C VAL A 38 -3.95 3.09 -15.22
N ILE A 39 -2.98 3.32 -14.36
CA ILE A 39 -2.94 4.48 -13.47
C ILE A 39 -1.93 5.50 -14.01
N LEU A 40 -2.39 6.73 -14.21
CA LEU A 40 -1.51 7.87 -14.50
C LEU A 40 -1.29 8.66 -13.21
N LYS A 41 -0.13 8.48 -12.57
CA LYS A 41 0.29 9.25 -11.38
C LYS A 41 1.00 10.51 -11.83
N ARG A 42 0.30 11.66 -11.77
CA ARG A 42 0.83 12.98 -12.11
C ARG A 42 1.53 13.60 -10.93
N PHE A 43 2.76 14.01 -11.09
CA PHE A 43 3.51 14.75 -10.05
C PHE A 43 3.17 16.24 -10.09
N ARG A 44 3.13 16.90 -8.92
CA ARG A 44 2.99 18.35 -8.85
C ARG A 44 4.30 19.02 -9.30
N PRO A 45 4.28 20.05 -10.16
CA PRO A 45 5.51 20.64 -10.73
C PRO A 45 6.51 21.13 -9.67
N HIS A 46 6.03 21.76 -8.59
CA HIS A 46 6.89 22.22 -7.51
C HIS A 46 7.49 21.07 -6.70
N MET A 47 6.71 19.99 -6.47
CA MET A 47 7.17 18.77 -5.78
C MET A 47 8.14 17.98 -6.66
N TRP A 48 7.89 17.95 -7.97
CA TRP A 48 8.82 17.36 -8.92
C TRP A 48 10.21 18.03 -8.86
N ARG A 49 10.26 19.37 -8.82
CA ARG A 49 11.52 20.12 -8.73
C ARG A 49 12.21 19.95 -7.37
N LYS A 50 11.45 20.03 -6.27
CA LYS A 50 11.96 19.95 -4.90
C LYS A 50 12.40 18.53 -4.52
N ASN A 51 11.68 17.51 -4.99
CA ASN A 51 11.89 16.10 -4.64
C ASN A 51 12.40 15.27 -5.84
N ARG A 52 13.16 15.87 -6.75
CA ARG A 52 13.64 15.21 -7.97
C ARG A 52 14.33 13.89 -7.67
N HIS A 53 15.15 13.83 -6.64
CA HIS A 53 15.79 12.60 -6.17
C HIS A 53 14.77 11.57 -5.66
N ALA A 54 13.78 11.97 -4.86
CA ALA A 54 12.77 11.06 -4.32
C ALA A 54 11.91 10.42 -5.41
N ASN A 55 11.49 11.19 -6.42
CA ASN A 55 10.72 10.68 -7.55
C ASN A 55 11.57 9.76 -8.45
N HIS A 56 12.87 10.05 -8.55
CA HIS A 56 13.82 9.17 -9.24
C HIS A 56 13.96 7.83 -8.51
N TYR A 57 14.02 7.86 -7.16
CA TYR A 57 14.05 6.63 -6.35
C TYR A 57 12.80 5.77 -6.54
N GLU A 58 11.61 6.37 -6.58
CA GLU A 58 10.38 5.61 -6.84
C GLU A 58 10.44 4.86 -8.18
N ALA A 59 10.87 5.54 -9.25
CA ALA A 59 11.00 4.91 -10.56
C ALA A 59 12.06 3.81 -10.57
N VAL A 60 13.23 4.06 -9.99
CA VAL A 60 14.33 3.08 -9.91
C VAL A 60 13.90 1.85 -9.12
N ILE A 61 13.26 2.05 -7.96
CA ILE A 61 12.79 0.94 -7.14
C ILE A 61 11.73 0.13 -7.90
N LEU A 62 10.67 0.80 -8.42
CA LEU A 62 9.61 0.09 -9.14
C LEU A 62 10.10 -0.65 -10.37
N SER A 63 11.06 -0.09 -11.12
CA SER A 63 11.62 -0.76 -12.29
C SER A 63 12.40 -2.04 -11.96
N GLY A 64 12.88 -2.16 -10.72
CA GLY A 64 13.60 -3.34 -10.21
C GLY A 64 12.69 -4.38 -9.54
N LEU A 65 11.39 -4.08 -9.37
CA LEU A 65 10.46 -4.97 -8.69
C LEU A 65 9.57 -5.73 -9.70
N LYS A 66 9.43 -7.03 -9.47
CA LYS A 66 8.51 -7.91 -10.20
C LYS A 66 7.77 -8.78 -9.19
N HIS A 67 6.54 -8.43 -8.86
CA HIS A 67 5.71 -9.17 -7.91
C HIS A 67 4.22 -8.95 -8.23
N PRO A 68 3.37 -9.98 -8.23
CA PRO A 68 1.95 -9.85 -8.60
C PRO A 68 1.17 -8.86 -7.74
N ALA A 69 1.56 -8.65 -6.49
CA ALA A 69 0.95 -7.69 -5.58
C ALA A 69 1.58 -6.28 -5.63
N ILE A 70 2.47 -5.98 -6.56
CA ILE A 70 3.10 -4.66 -6.74
C ILE A 70 2.79 -4.16 -8.15
N PRO A 71 2.31 -2.92 -8.34
CA PRO A 71 2.09 -2.37 -9.67
C PRO A 71 3.39 -2.25 -10.47
N GLU A 72 3.41 -2.71 -11.70
CA GLU A 72 4.53 -2.48 -12.62
C GLU A 72 4.58 -1.02 -13.06
N LEU A 73 5.79 -0.47 -13.21
CA LEU A 73 6.02 0.80 -13.90
C LEU A 73 6.05 0.54 -15.41
N LEU A 74 4.92 0.79 -16.09
CA LEU A 74 4.75 0.55 -17.51
C LEU A 74 5.40 1.61 -18.39
N GLY A 75 5.63 2.81 -17.84
CA GLY A 75 6.26 3.88 -18.59
C GLY A 75 6.25 5.23 -17.88
N VAL A 76 6.83 6.22 -18.56
CA VAL A 76 6.92 7.60 -18.08
C VAL A 76 6.48 8.54 -19.19
N ILE A 77 5.58 9.49 -18.86
CA ILE A 77 5.20 10.57 -19.78
C ILE A 77 5.78 11.87 -19.26
N ASN A 78 6.60 12.52 -20.08
CA ASN A 78 7.15 13.84 -19.81
C ASN A 78 6.80 14.79 -20.96
N ASN A 79 5.81 15.66 -20.75
CA ASN A 79 5.33 16.60 -21.77
C ASN A 79 4.91 17.93 -21.15
N ARG A 80 4.41 18.87 -22.00
CA ARG A 80 3.93 20.18 -21.54
C ARG A 80 2.80 20.13 -20.52
N LYS A 81 2.03 19.00 -20.43
CA LYS A 81 0.94 18.80 -19.47
C LYS A 81 1.44 18.31 -18.10
N GLY A 82 2.69 17.88 -18.02
CA GLY A 82 3.32 17.44 -16.77
C GLY A 82 4.16 16.19 -16.91
N TYR A 83 4.60 15.70 -15.75
CA TYR A 83 5.36 14.48 -15.59
C TYR A 83 4.46 13.42 -14.92
N TYR A 84 4.39 12.23 -15.53
CA TYR A 84 3.52 11.16 -15.09
C TYR A 84 4.27 9.83 -15.08
N PHE A 85 3.98 9.00 -14.07
CA PHE A 85 4.20 7.57 -14.20
C PHE A 85 2.96 6.91 -14.76
N VAL A 86 3.16 5.93 -15.64
CA VAL A 86 2.14 5.00 -16.09
C VAL A 86 2.35 3.72 -15.30
N LEU A 87 1.40 3.39 -14.46
CA LEU A 87 1.47 2.22 -13.57
C LEU A 87 0.39 1.21 -13.95
N GLU A 88 0.68 -0.04 -13.75
CA GLU A 88 -0.31 -1.12 -13.83
C GLU A 88 -1.48 -0.81 -12.89
N TYR A 89 -2.69 -1.03 -13.37
CA TYR A 89 -3.89 -0.96 -12.55
C TYR A 89 -4.03 -2.26 -11.74
N LYS A 90 -4.16 -2.15 -10.42
CA LYS A 90 -4.49 -3.26 -9.55
C LYS A 90 -5.98 -3.21 -9.19
N GLU A 91 -6.65 -4.34 -9.35
CA GLU A 91 -8.08 -4.47 -9.06
C GLU A 91 -8.34 -4.41 -7.54
N GLY A 92 -9.60 -4.21 -7.16
CA GLY A 92 -10.04 -4.12 -5.77
C GLY A 92 -10.24 -2.71 -5.26
N LEU A 93 -10.83 -2.61 -4.07
CA LEU A 93 -10.93 -1.38 -3.30
C LEU A 93 -9.77 -1.30 -2.32
N THR A 94 -9.37 -0.08 -1.95
CA THR A 94 -8.41 0.09 -0.86
C THR A 94 -9.03 -0.37 0.47
N LEU A 95 -8.19 -0.80 1.41
CA LEU A 95 -8.68 -1.12 2.76
C LEU A 95 -9.32 0.09 3.43
N GLU A 96 -8.86 1.30 3.11
CA GLU A 96 -9.50 2.55 3.55
C GLU A 96 -10.94 2.64 3.05
N GLN A 97 -11.17 2.36 1.75
CA GLN A 97 -12.52 2.35 1.17
C GLN A 97 -13.39 1.25 1.77
N TRP A 98 -12.84 0.06 1.98
CA TRP A 98 -13.56 -1.02 2.64
C TRP A 98 -13.98 -0.64 4.06
N LEU A 99 -13.06 -0.09 4.86
CA LEU A 99 -13.29 0.25 6.26
C LEU A 99 -14.23 1.45 6.41
N PHE A 100 -13.95 2.56 5.73
CA PHE A 100 -14.59 3.84 6.04
C PHE A 100 -15.74 4.20 5.08
N GLU A 101 -15.67 3.79 3.80
CA GLU A 101 -16.77 4.06 2.86
C GLU A 101 -17.80 2.91 2.85
N LYS A 102 -17.33 1.64 2.80
CA LYS A 102 -18.18 0.45 2.80
C LYS A 102 -18.57 -0.02 4.19
N LYS A 103 -17.88 0.45 5.23
CA LYS A 103 -18.07 0.05 6.65
C LYS A 103 -18.02 -1.46 6.82
N LYS A 104 -17.11 -2.11 6.10
CA LYS A 104 -16.95 -3.56 6.15
C LYS A 104 -16.35 -3.98 7.48
N VAL A 105 -16.97 -4.96 8.11
CA VAL A 105 -16.40 -5.72 9.23
C VAL A 105 -15.60 -6.87 8.64
N PHE A 106 -14.33 -6.94 8.98
CA PHE A 106 -13.45 -8.01 8.52
C PHE A 106 -13.52 -9.21 9.45
N THR A 107 -13.73 -10.38 8.88
CA THR A 107 -13.69 -11.66 9.62
C THR A 107 -12.25 -12.01 10.02
N PRO A 108 -12.05 -12.86 11.04
CA PRO A 108 -10.71 -13.36 11.40
C PRO A 108 -9.95 -13.99 10.22
N ALA A 109 -10.64 -14.73 9.37
CA ALA A 109 -10.05 -15.35 8.18
C ALA A 109 -9.58 -14.31 7.15
N GLU A 110 -10.34 -13.24 6.94
CA GLU A 110 -9.95 -12.14 6.05
C GLU A 110 -8.78 -11.34 6.62
N ILE A 111 -8.76 -11.09 7.94
CA ILE A 111 -7.65 -10.42 8.63
C ILE A 111 -6.38 -11.26 8.49
N TYR A 112 -6.48 -12.58 8.73
CA TYR A 112 -5.37 -13.49 8.56
C TYR A 112 -4.84 -13.49 7.13
N ARG A 113 -5.71 -13.65 6.13
CA ARG A 113 -5.35 -13.64 4.71
C ARG A 113 -4.65 -12.34 4.32
N THR A 114 -5.25 -11.19 4.67
CA THR A 114 -4.72 -9.87 4.32
C THR A 114 -3.35 -9.63 4.96
N GLY A 115 -3.20 -9.93 6.25
CA GLY A 115 -1.93 -9.77 6.95
C GLY A 115 -0.84 -10.71 6.43
N SER A 116 -1.17 -11.99 6.14
CA SER A 116 -0.23 -12.95 5.57
C SER A 116 0.31 -12.47 4.22
N GLN A 117 -0.55 -11.97 3.35
CA GLN A 117 -0.16 -11.44 2.05
C GLN A 117 0.65 -10.14 2.17
N ILE A 118 0.34 -9.25 3.13
CA ILE A 118 1.17 -8.08 3.41
C ILE A 118 2.59 -8.52 3.80
N PHE A 119 2.74 -9.45 4.73
CA PHE A 119 4.07 -9.92 5.14
C PHE A 119 4.80 -10.69 4.04
N GLU A 120 4.10 -11.38 3.15
CA GLU A 120 4.69 -11.99 1.96
C GLU A 120 5.30 -10.94 1.02
N VAL A 121 4.58 -9.86 0.74
CA VAL A 121 5.10 -8.74 -0.06
C VAL A 121 6.27 -8.06 0.63
N LEU A 122 6.22 -7.89 1.96
CA LEU A 122 7.31 -7.32 2.73
C LEU A 122 8.57 -8.22 2.71
N GLU A 123 8.41 -9.54 2.81
CA GLU A 123 9.53 -10.48 2.68
C GLU A 123 10.21 -10.35 1.31
N TYR A 124 9.42 -10.20 0.24
CA TYR A 124 9.94 -9.94 -1.11
C TYR A 124 10.70 -8.61 -1.21
N LEU A 125 10.17 -7.52 -0.64
CA LEU A 125 10.78 -6.18 -0.67
C LEU A 125 12.07 -6.14 0.16
N HIS A 126 12.01 -6.62 1.40
CA HIS A 126 13.12 -6.60 2.34
C HIS A 126 14.27 -7.51 1.87
N GLY A 127 13.97 -8.64 1.21
CA GLY A 127 14.96 -9.48 0.53
C GLY A 127 15.71 -8.76 -0.60
N ARG A 128 15.17 -7.62 -1.07
CA ARG A 128 15.81 -6.70 -2.04
C ARG A 128 16.33 -5.43 -1.40
N ASN A 129 16.40 -5.42 -0.08
CA ASN A 129 16.83 -4.27 0.71
C ASN A 129 15.94 -3.02 0.53
N VAL A 130 14.67 -3.18 0.14
CA VAL A 130 13.71 -2.11 -0.06
C VAL A 130 12.76 -2.02 1.13
N VAL A 131 12.65 -0.84 1.73
CA VAL A 131 11.63 -0.45 2.72
C VAL A 131 10.55 0.33 1.97
N HIS A 132 9.29 -0.06 2.12
CA HIS A 132 8.15 0.64 1.50
C HIS A 132 7.92 2.02 2.13
N GLY A 133 7.93 2.09 3.46
CA GLY A 133 7.88 3.32 4.24
C GLY A 133 6.52 4.01 4.31
N ASP A 134 5.46 3.48 3.65
CA ASP A 134 4.11 4.09 3.66
C ASP A 134 2.97 3.06 3.59
N ILE A 135 3.12 1.94 4.28
CA ILE A 135 2.05 0.94 4.37
C ILE A 135 0.90 1.51 5.22
N SER A 136 -0.29 1.56 4.63
CA SER A 136 -1.50 2.12 5.27
C SER A 136 -2.75 1.54 4.61
N PRO A 137 -3.93 1.66 5.21
CA PRO A 137 -5.18 1.22 4.58
C PRO A 137 -5.46 1.88 3.21
N ALA A 138 -4.95 3.08 2.97
CA ALA A 138 -5.09 3.78 1.68
C ALA A 138 -4.18 3.21 0.57
N ASN A 139 -3.08 2.53 0.97
CA ASN A 139 -2.06 2.02 0.06
C ASN A 139 -2.10 0.49 -0.10
N VAL A 140 -3.11 -0.18 0.43
CA VAL A 140 -3.35 -1.62 0.23
C VAL A 140 -4.72 -1.79 -0.41
N THR A 141 -4.79 -2.38 -1.62
CA THR A 141 -6.05 -2.81 -2.22
C THR A 141 -6.33 -4.26 -1.88
N ASP A 142 -7.61 -4.62 -1.84
CA ASP A 142 -8.11 -5.98 -1.64
C ASP A 142 -9.27 -6.23 -2.61
N ASP A 143 -9.13 -7.24 -3.48
CA ASP A 143 -10.16 -7.67 -4.43
C ASP A 143 -11.07 -8.79 -3.87
N GLY A 144 -10.83 -9.21 -2.63
CA GLY A 144 -11.51 -10.30 -1.94
C GLY A 144 -10.66 -11.58 -1.85
N GLU A 145 -9.68 -11.77 -2.72
CA GLU A 145 -8.76 -12.91 -2.72
C GLU A 145 -7.31 -12.47 -2.53
N LYS A 146 -6.91 -11.40 -3.20
CA LYS A 146 -5.53 -10.90 -3.26
C LYS A 146 -5.45 -9.45 -2.86
N ILE A 147 -4.36 -9.11 -2.17
CA ILE A 147 -4.02 -7.72 -1.91
C ILE A 147 -3.00 -7.21 -2.94
N SER A 148 -2.95 -5.90 -3.10
CA SER A 148 -1.82 -5.23 -3.76
C SER A 148 -1.35 -4.06 -2.94
N LEU A 149 -0.03 -3.88 -2.86
CA LEU A 149 0.61 -2.79 -2.16
C LEU A 149 0.94 -1.67 -3.14
N LEU A 150 0.37 -0.49 -2.91
CA LEU A 150 0.41 0.66 -3.80
C LEU A 150 1.33 1.76 -3.25
N ASP A 151 1.68 2.72 -4.10
CA ASP A 151 2.35 3.98 -3.79
C ASP A 151 3.74 3.86 -3.14
N PHE A 152 4.74 3.64 -3.99
CA PHE A 152 6.16 3.54 -3.61
C PHE A 152 6.87 4.91 -3.47
N GLY A 153 6.13 6.01 -3.35
CA GLY A 153 6.69 7.37 -3.28
C GLY A 153 7.60 7.63 -2.08
N LEU A 154 7.45 6.87 -0.99
CA LEU A 154 8.31 6.90 0.19
C LEU A 154 9.30 5.73 0.26
N ALA A 155 9.26 4.82 -0.71
CA ALA A 155 10.16 3.65 -0.70
C ALA A 155 11.63 4.05 -0.80
N ARG A 156 12.48 3.37 -0.04
CA ARG A 156 13.94 3.61 0.03
C ARG A 156 14.68 2.29 0.21
N TYR A 157 15.94 2.28 -0.17
CA TYR A 157 16.84 1.20 0.26
C TYR A 157 17.15 1.35 1.74
N ALA A 158 17.13 0.23 2.46
CA ALA A 158 17.47 0.23 3.88
C ALA A 158 18.93 0.65 4.09
N ASP A 159 19.16 1.49 5.10
CA ASP A 159 20.49 1.97 5.50
C ASP A 159 20.92 1.44 6.89
N GLY A 160 20.04 0.66 7.54
CA GLY A 160 20.23 0.09 8.87
C GLY A 160 20.20 1.11 10.02
N LYS A 161 20.02 2.39 9.71
CA LYS A 161 19.99 3.50 10.70
C LYS A 161 18.64 4.20 10.73
N THR A 162 18.33 4.97 9.69
CA THR A 162 17.09 5.76 9.58
C THR A 162 16.03 5.05 8.75
N VAL A 163 16.44 4.25 7.77
CA VAL A 163 15.56 3.45 6.91
C VAL A 163 15.72 1.99 7.31
N ARG A 164 14.83 1.52 8.18
CA ARG A 164 14.85 0.16 8.78
C ARG A 164 13.59 -0.61 8.42
N PHE A 165 13.69 -1.92 8.34
CA PHE A 165 12.54 -2.81 8.09
C PHE A 165 11.48 -2.74 9.19
N SER A 166 11.87 -2.44 10.44
CA SER A 166 10.95 -2.25 11.55
C SER A 166 9.90 -1.17 11.30
N LEU A 167 10.21 -0.19 10.44
CA LEU A 167 9.24 0.83 10.02
C LEU A 167 8.04 0.20 9.28
N ASP A 168 8.30 -0.72 8.37
CA ASP A 168 7.24 -1.43 7.63
C ASP A 168 6.49 -2.40 8.52
N TYR A 169 7.16 -3.05 9.48
CA TYR A 169 6.49 -3.92 10.46
C TYR A 169 5.49 -3.17 11.32
N ALA A 170 5.88 -2.01 11.86
CA ALA A 170 4.98 -1.17 12.66
C ALA A 170 3.79 -0.67 11.84
N ARG A 171 4.01 -0.30 10.59
CA ARG A 171 2.94 0.12 9.69
C ARG A 171 1.99 -1.03 9.32
N ALA A 172 2.51 -2.22 9.05
CA ALA A 172 1.70 -3.41 8.81
C ALA A 172 0.87 -3.78 10.06
N ALA A 173 1.45 -3.70 11.25
CA ALA A 173 0.73 -3.90 12.51
C ALA A 173 -0.43 -2.91 12.67
N ASN A 174 -0.22 -1.63 12.32
CA ASN A 174 -1.30 -0.64 12.33
C ASN A 174 -2.42 -0.99 11.34
N VAL A 175 -2.10 -1.46 10.13
CA VAL A 175 -3.13 -1.94 9.19
C VAL A 175 -3.92 -3.08 9.80
N ILE A 176 -3.26 -4.08 10.39
CA ILE A 176 -3.92 -5.21 11.06
C ILE A 176 -4.83 -4.71 12.19
N LEU A 177 -4.39 -3.74 13.00
CA LEU A 177 -5.21 -3.13 14.04
C LEU A 177 -6.46 -2.46 13.47
N TYR A 178 -6.36 -1.71 12.37
CA TYR A 178 -7.54 -1.15 11.69
C TYR A 178 -8.54 -2.24 11.27
N LEU A 179 -8.07 -3.37 10.75
CA LEU A 179 -8.94 -4.48 10.38
C LEU A 179 -9.60 -5.13 11.61
N LEU A 180 -8.85 -5.32 12.70
CA LEU A 180 -9.37 -5.83 13.97
C LEU A 180 -10.43 -4.91 14.58
N TYR A 181 -10.21 -3.59 14.52
CA TYR A 181 -11.18 -2.62 15.00
C TYR A 181 -12.44 -2.51 14.13
N SER A 182 -12.45 -3.05 12.92
CA SER A 182 -13.64 -3.00 12.05
C SER A 182 -14.87 -3.69 12.65
N GLY A 183 -14.68 -4.67 13.53
CA GLY A 183 -15.74 -5.37 14.25
C GLY A 183 -15.86 -5.00 15.73
N TYR A 184 -15.14 -3.96 16.19
CA TYR A 184 -15.16 -3.56 17.60
C TYR A 184 -16.32 -2.60 17.89
N GLU A 185 -17.17 -2.96 18.86
CA GLU A 185 -18.37 -2.19 19.24
C GLU A 185 -18.16 -1.32 20.51
N GLY A 186 -16.94 -1.31 21.06
CA GLY A 186 -16.62 -0.54 22.26
C GLY A 186 -16.40 0.95 22.00
N LYS A 187 -16.06 1.70 23.06
CA LYS A 187 -15.90 3.16 22.99
C LYS A 187 -14.58 3.63 22.37
N GLY A 188 -13.54 2.79 22.34
CA GLY A 188 -12.24 3.16 21.82
C GLY A 188 -11.48 4.17 22.71
N ASP A 189 -11.66 4.11 24.01
CA ASP A 189 -11.11 5.02 25.02
C ASP A 189 -9.96 4.41 25.82
N ARG A 190 -9.62 3.15 25.58
CA ARG A 190 -8.52 2.43 26.21
C ARG A 190 -7.47 1.99 25.18
N PRO A 191 -6.29 1.57 25.62
CA PRO A 191 -5.30 0.97 24.73
C PRO A 191 -5.84 -0.25 23.99
N TRP A 192 -5.48 -0.40 22.73
CA TRP A 192 -5.97 -1.49 21.85
C TRP A 192 -5.79 -2.90 22.47
N TYR A 193 -4.74 -3.13 23.25
CA TYR A 193 -4.47 -4.42 23.88
C TYR A 193 -5.38 -4.72 25.09
N GLU A 194 -6.12 -3.74 25.56
CA GLU A 194 -7.17 -3.90 26.57
C GLU A 194 -8.57 -4.04 25.95
N GLU A 195 -8.78 -3.37 24.81
CA GLU A 195 -10.06 -3.32 24.13
C GLU A 195 -10.32 -4.55 23.25
N LEU A 196 -9.32 -4.91 22.43
CA LEU A 196 -9.51 -5.98 21.46
C LEU A 196 -9.44 -7.36 22.14
N PRO A 197 -10.37 -8.27 21.83
CA PRO A 197 -10.44 -9.64 22.41
C PRO A 197 -9.38 -10.54 21.79
N LEU A 198 -8.11 -10.16 21.93
CA LEU A 198 -6.96 -10.88 21.40
C LEU A 198 -6.34 -11.77 22.48
N THR A 199 -5.76 -12.90 22.06
CA THR A 199 -4.93 -13.74 22.93
C THR A 199 -3.65 -13.01 23.36
N ASP A 200 -3.03 -13.45 24.45
CA ASP A 200 -1.76 -12.87 24.91
C ASP A 200 -0.64 -13.00 23.85
N GLY A 201 -0.65 -14.12 23.09
CA GLY A 201 0.29 -14.31 21.97
C GLY A 201 0.11 -13.29 20.85
N GLN A 202 -1.14 -13.01 20.46
CA GLN A 202 -1.45 -11.98 19.45
C GLN A 202 -1.08 -10.58 19.95
N LYS A 203 -1.41 -10.26 21.19
CA LYS A 203 -1.04 -8.97 21.81
C LYS A 203 0.47 -8.78 21.90
N GLY A 204 1.19 -9.82 22.36
CA GLY A 204 2.64 -9.79 22.45
C GLY A 204 3.31 -9.61 21.08
N TYR A 205 2.81 -10.32 20.05
CA TYR A 205 3.31 -10.20 18.70
C TYR A 205 3.07 -8.79 18.10
N LEU A 206 1.86 -8.25 18.23
CA LEU A 206 1.56 -6.89 17.74
C LEU A 206 2.37 -5.81 18.48
N LYS A 207 2.54 -5.95 19.81
CA LYS A 207 3.41 -5.04 20.58
C LYS A 207 4.84 -5.07 20.06
N LYS A 208 5.36 -6.25 19.76
CA LYS A 208 6.70 -6.44 19.20
C LYS A 208 6.86 -5.80 17.82
N LEU A 209 5.85 -5.92 16.94
CA LEU A 209 5.87 -5.25 15.63
C LEU A 209 5.83 -3.72 15.72
N LEU A 210 5.12 -3.19 16.71
CA LEU A 210 4.95 -1.75 16.93
C LEU A 210 6.16 -1.10 17.60
N ASP A 211 7.04 -1.89 18.23
CA ASP A 211 8.24 -1.38 18.88
C ASP A 211 9.38 -1.25 17.84
N PRO A 212 9.86 -0.03 17.55
CA PRO A 212 10.91 0.19 16.57
C PRO A 212 12.28 -0.35 17.01
N GLU A 213 12.48 -0.60 18.30
CA GLU A 213 13.74 -1.13 18.84
C GLU A 213 13.76 -2.66 18.90
N GLU A 214 12.61 -3.32 18.74
CA GLU A 214 12.54 -4.77 18.66
C GLU A 214 13.18 -5.30 17.39
N GLN A 215 13.93 -6.38 17.55
CA GLN A 215 14.64 -7.01 16.45
C GLN A 215 14.04 -8.38 16.14
N PHE A 216 13.72 -8.55 14.87
CA PHE A 216 13.44 -9.85 14.28
C PHE A 216 14.67 -10.29 13.48
N LYS A 217 14.89 -11.58 13.40
CA LYS A 217 16.00 -12.13 12.60
C LYS A 217 15.89 -11.71 11.13
N ASP A 218 14.69 -11.82 10.58
CA ASP A 218 14.36 -11.48 9.22
C ASP A 218 12.82 -11.34 9.07
N THR A 219 12.36 -10.91 7.91
CA THR A 219 10.92 -10.76 7.63
C THR A 219 10.22 -12.12 7.53
N GLY A 220 10.93 -13.19 7.20
CA GLY A 220 10.40 -14.55 7.24
C GLY A 220 10.04 -15.00 8.67
N GLU A 221 10.81 -14.59 9.69
CA GLU A 221 10.42 -14.81 11.09
C GLU A 221 9.15 -14.03 11.43
N VAL A 222 9.06 -12.76 11.04
CA VAL A 222 7.86 -11.95 11.25
C VAL A 222 6.63 -12.64 10.67
N ARG A 223 6.69 -13.10 9.42
CA ARG A 223 5.63 -13.81 8.73
C ARG A 223 5.24 -15.10 9.45
N ARG A 224 6.20 -15.97 9.79
CA ARG A 224 5.92 -17.22 10.51
C ARG A 224 5.25 -17.00 11.87
N LEU A 225 5.63 -15.97 12.59
CA LEU A 225 4.99 -15.61 13.87
C LEU A 225 3.56 -15.10 13.64
N TYR A 226 3.31 -14.32 12.58
CA TYR A 226 1.96 -13.94 12.20
C TYR A 226 1.08 -15.16 11.92
N GLU A 227 1.54 -16.07 11.08
CA GLU A 227 0.84 -17.32 10.75
C GLU A 227 0.57 -18.16 11.98
N LYS A 228 1.52 -18.23 12.93
CA LYS A 228 1.36 -18.93 14.20
C LYS A 228 0.26 -18.35 15.08
N TYR A 229 0.17 -17.02 15.20
CA TYR A 229 -0.73 -16.39 16.15
C TYR A 229 -2.10 -16.04 15.55
N PHE A 230 -2.19 -15.81 14.26
CA PHE A 230 -3.43 -15.42 13.57
C PHE A 230 -4.00 -16.52 12.67
N GLY A 231 -3.22 -17.53 12.29
CA GLY A 231 -3.65 -18.62 11.39
C GLY A 231 -4.49 -19.73 12.04
N ARG A 232 -4.72 -19.68 13.35
CA ARG A 232 -5.55 -20.66 14.07
C ARG A 232 -6.84 -19.98 14.49
N SER A 233 -7.81 -20.01 13.61
CA SER A 233 -9.22 -19.71 13.92
C SER A 233 -10.06 -20.92 13.55
#